data_3443004671982585068d29ae617bcb07
#
_entry.id   3443004671982585068d29ae617bcb07
#
_cell.length_a   1.000
_cell.length_b   1.000
_cell.length_c   1.000
_cell.angle_alpha   90.00
_cell.angle_beta   90.00
_cell.angle_gamma   90.00
#
_symmetry.space_group_name_H-M   'P 1'
#
loop_
_entity.id
_entity.type
_entity.pdbx_description
1 polymer ?
#
loop_
_entity_poly.entity_id
_entity_poly.type
_entity_poly.pdbx_seq_one_letter_code
_entity_poly.pdbx_strand_id
1 'polypeptide(L)'
;MSENCPCCSGLQYSLCCGRYLSGESIPSTPEALMRSRYTAYSRQDADYLVATWHTTQRTAALRQALSESFAHTEWQSLNIVACEAGGNDNEAYVTFFARYRENQRSGAVHERSRFVREDQRWYYIDGTAPQVGRNDRCPCGSEKKYKKCCGQ
;
A
#
# COMPACT_ATOMS: atom_id res chain seq x y z
N MET A 1 -8.08 -11.69 -22.33
CA MET A 1 -7.30 -10.45 -22.24
C MET A 1 -6.75 -10.26 -20.85
N SER A 2 -5.52 -9.86 -20.79
CA SER A 2 -4.88 -9.66 -19.51
C SER A 2 -5.18 -8.26 -18.97
N GLU A 3 -5.46 -8.21 -17.71
CA GLU A 3 -5.83 -7.02 -16.97
C GLU A 3 -4.60 -6.39 -16.34
N ASN A 4 -4.47 -5.06 -16.41
CA ASN A 4 -3.40 -4.36 -15.73
C ASN A 4 -3.58 -4.48 -14.22
N CYS A 5 -2.46 -4.57 -13.49
CA CYS A 5 -2.52 -4.69 -12.05
C CYS A 5 -3.02 -3.38 -11.42
N PRO A 6 -3.95 -3.45 -10.45
CA PRO A 6 -4.44 -2.25 -9.75
C PRO A 6 -3.35 -1.45 -9.05
N CYS A 7 -2.20 -2.05 -8.75
CA CYS A 7 -1.11 -1.38 -8.03
C CYS A 7 -0.39 -0.33 -8.87
N CYS A 8 -0.77 -0.14 -10.11
CA CYS A 8 -0.19 0.85 -11.02
C CYS A 8 1.28 0.56 -11.40
N SER A 9 1.69 -0.71 -11.35
CA SER A 9 3.04 -1.10 -11.74
C SER A 9 3.24 -1.06 -13.26
N GLY A 10 2.14 -1.09 -14.01
CA GLY A 10 2.21 -1.21 -15.46
C GLY A 10 2.27 -2.65 -15.95
N LEU A 11 2.35 -3.60 -15.04
CA LEU A 11 2.40 -5.03 -15.37
C LEU A 11 1.00 -5.62 -15.36
N GLN A 12 0.84 -6.76 -16.04
CA GLN A 12 -0.41 -7.51 -15.98
C GLN A 12 -0.60 -8.05 -14.56
N TYR A 13 -1.86 -8.11 -14.11
CA TYR A 13 -2.19 -8.60 -12.78
C TYR A 13 -1.59 -9.98 -12.49
N SER A 14 -1.71 -10.91 -13.42
CA SER A 14 -1.21 -12.27 -13.23
C SER A 14 0.31 -12.36 -13.12
N LEU A 15 1.03 -11.37 -13.63
CA LEU A 15 2.49 -11.29 -13.56
C LEU A 15 2.97 -10.34 -12.46
N CYS A 16 2.05 -9.75 -11.71
CA CYS A 16 2.33 -8.79 -10.67
C CYS A 16 1.70 -9.26 -9.35
N CYS A 17 0.71 -8.53 -8.83
CA CYS A 17 0.13 -8.84 -7.51
C CYS A 17 -0.69 -10.14 -7.51
N GLY A 18 -1.22 -10.56 -8.65
CA GLY A 18 -2.04 -11.76 -8.72
C GLY A 18 -1.34 -13.01 -8.22
N ARG A 19 -0.05 -13.14 -8.52
CA ARG A 19 0.75 -14.29 -8.06
C ARG A 19 0.95 -14.29 -6.54
N TYR A 20 0.89 -13.13 -5.90
CA TYR A 20 1.01 -13.03 -4.44
C TYR A 20 -0.34 -13.29 -3.76
N LEU A 21 -1.41 -12.71 -4.29
CA LEU A 21 -2.75 -12.89 -3.72
C LEU A 21 -3.24 -14.34 -3.86
N SER A 22 -2.82 -15.02 -4.94
CA SER A 22 -3.19 -16.43 -5.15
C SER A 22 -2.40 -17.40 -4.28
N GLY A 23 -1.29 -16.94 -3.68
CA GLY A 23 -0.39 -17.80 -2.91
C GLY A 23 0.69 -18.49 -3.74
N GLU A 24 0.71 -18.24 -5.06
CA GLU A 24 1.72 -18.84 -5.94
C GLU A 24 3.13 -18.38 -5.61
N SER A 25 3.28 -17.12 -5.22
CA SER A 25 4.58 -16.53 -4.88
C SER A 25 4.47 -15.70 -3.61
N ILE A 26 5.61 -15.44 -2.97
CA ILE A 26 5.70 -14.61 -1.77
C ILE A 26 6.50 -13.34 -2.13
N PRO A 27 6.00 -12.14 -1.77
CA PRO A 27 6.77 -10.92 -2.05
C PRO A 27 8.16 -10.96 -1.42
N SER A 28 9.19 -10.73 -2.23
CA SER A 28 10.57 -10.80 -1.77
C SER A 28 11.12 -9.44 -1.36
N THR A 29 10.38 -8.35 -1.59
CA THR A 29 10.79 -6.99 -1.25
C THR A 29 9.63 -6.26 -0.55
N PRO A 30 9.96 -5.24 0.26
CA PRO A 30 8.90 -4.42 0.88
C PRO A 30 8.02 -3.73 -0.15
N GLU A 31 8.58 -3.26 -1.26
CA GLU A 31 7.78 -2.62 -2.30
C GLU A 31 6.79 -3.60 -2.92
N ALA A 32 7.22 -4.82 -3.22
CA ALA A 32 6.32 -5.84 -3.78
C ALA A 32 5.20 -6.16 -2.78
N LEU A 33 5.51 -6.24 -1.49
CA LEU A 33 4.50 -6.45 -0.48
C LEU A 33 3.53 -5.27 -0.41
N MET A 34 4.04 -4.03 -0.42
CA MET A 34 3.20 -2.84 -0.38
C MET A 34 2.21 -2.83 -1.55
N ARG A 35 2.71 -3.09 -2.76
CA ARG A 35 1.86 -3.10 -3.96
C ARG A 35 0.80 -4.20 -3.88
N SER A 36 1.17 -5.38 -3.39
CA SER A 36 0.22 -6.49 -3.26
C SER A 36 -0.86 -6.20 -2.20
N ARG A 37 -0.50 -5.52 -1.12
CA ARG A 37 -1.46 -5.11 -0.11
C ARG A 37 -2.44 -4.08 -0.65
N TYR A 38 -1.95 -3.10 -1.43
CA TYR A 38 -2.83 -2.14 -2.10
C TYR A 38 -3.84 -2.87 -2.99
N THR A 39 -3.35 -3.82 -3.79
CA THR A 39 -4.23 -4.61 -4.66
C THR A 39 -5.23 -5.41 -3.85
N ALA A 40 -4.82 -5.93 -2.69
CA ALA A 40 -5.72 -6.65 -1.80
C ALA A 40 -6.85 -5.75 -1.28
N TYR A 41 -6.54 -4.49 -0.94
CA TYR A 41 -7.59 -3.52 -0.59
C TYR A 41 -8.52 -3.28 -1.78
N SER A 42 -7.97 -3.09 -2.96
CA SER A 42 -8.74 -2.84 -4.18
C SER A 42 -9.66 -4.02 -4.52
N ARG A 43 -9.20 -5.25 -4.27
CA ARG A 43 -9.97 -6.46 -4.56
C ARG A 43 -10.73 -7.01 -3.36
N GLN A 44 -10.67 -6.31 -2.24
CA GLN A 44 -11.39 -6.66 -1.02
C GLN A 44 -10.97 -8.02 -0.46
N ASP A 45 -9.66 -8.29 -0.48
CA ASP A 45 -9.07 -9.54 0.01
C ASP A 45 -8.59 -9.37 1.45
N ALA A 46 -9.50 -9.49 2.40
CA ALA A 46 -9.18 -9.34 3.82
C ALA A 46 -8.21 -10.42 4.30
N ASP A 47 -8.30 -11.63 3.77
CA ASP A 47 -7.42 -12.73 4.18
C ASP A 47 -5.95 -12.42 3.90
N TYR A 48 -5.67 -11.91 2.71
CA TYR A 48 -4.31 -11.54 2.34
C TYR A 48 -3.78 -10.41 3.23
N LEU A 49 -4.62 -9.41 3.50
CA LEU A 49 -4.22 -8.28 4.34
C LEU A 49 -3.88 -8.74 5.76
N VAL A 50 -4.71 -9.59 6.34
CA VAL A 50 -4.44 -10.14 7.69
C VAL A 50 -3.18 -11.00 7.67
N ALA A 51 -3.03 -11.86 6.67
CA ALA A 51 -1.88 -12.77 6.58
C ALA A 51 -0.55 -12.02 6.43
N THR A 52 -0.56 -10.83 5.83
CA THR A 52 0.64 -10.01 5.64
C THR A 52 0.80 -8.92 6.70
N TRP A 53 -0.12 -8.82 7.63
CA TRP A 53 0.01 -7.93 8.78
C TRP A 53 0.82 -8.64 9.86
N HIS A 54 1.74 -7.91 10.50
CA HIS A 54 2.58 -8.52 11.54
C HIS A 54 1.71 -9.01 12.70
N THR A 55 2.05 -10.18 13.26
CA THR A 55 1.24 -10.83 14.29
C THR A 55 1.02 -9.95 15.52
N THR A 56 2.00 -9.09 15.88
CA THR A 56 1.88 -8.20 17.03
C THR A 56 0.78 -7.15 16.87
N GLN A 57 0.35 -6.89 15.63
CA GLN A 57 -0.64 -5.87 15.31
C GLN A 57 -1.98 -6.47 14.90
N ARG A 58 -2.10 -7.79 14.86
CA ARG A 58 -3.35 -8.45 14.53
C ARG A 58 -4.25 -8.50 15.74
N THR A 59 -5.43 -7.88 15.64
CA THR A 59 -6.46 -7.96 16.68
C THR A 59 -7.60 -8.85 16.18
N ALA A 60 -8.43 -9.30 17.11
CA ALA A 60 -9.60 -10.11 16.73
C ALA A 60 -10.55 -9.33 15.82
N ALA A 61 -10.60 -8.01 15.95
CA ALA A 61 -11.49 -7.15 15.16
C ALA A 61 -10.89 -6.71 13.83
N LEU A 62 -9.60 -7.00 13.56
CA LEU A 62 -8.93 -6.47 12.37
C LEU A 62 -9.63 -6.89 11.08
N ARG A 63 -9.93 -8.17 10.92
CA ARG A 63 -10.55 -8.70 9.73
C ARG A 63 -11.90 -8.04 9.46
N GLN A 64 -12.70 -7.86 10.50
CA GLN A 64 -14.01 -7.22 10.36
C GLN A 64 -13.87 -5.75 10.00
N ALA A 65 -12.93 -5.04 10.65
CA ALA A 65 -12.68 -3.63 10.34
C ALA A 65 -12.27 -3.45 8.88
N LEU A 66 -11.41 -4.34 8.36
CA LEU A 66 -11.01 -4.30 6.96
C LEU A 66 -12.21 -4.53 6.03
N SER A 67 -13.02 -5.54 6.34
CA SER A 67 -14.19 -5.85 5.51
C SER A 67 -15.19 -4.71 5.49
N GLU A 68 -15.39 -4.03 6.61
CA GLU A 68 -16.28 -2.87 6.70
C GLU A 68 -15.76 -1.71 5.86
N SER A 69 -14.44 -1.49 5.85
CA SER A 69 -13.85 -0.40 5.07
C SER A 69 -14.05 -0.60 3.56
N PHE A 70 -14.10 -1.84 3.10
CA PHE A 70 -14.27 -2.14 1.67
C PHE A 70 -15.60 -1.63 1.13
N ALA A 71 -16.64 -1.59 1.97
CA ALA A 71 -17.97 -1.16 1.52
C ALA A 71 -18.03 0.33 1.20
N HIS A 72 -17.10 1.12 1.71
CA HIS A 72 -17.15 2.59 1.62
C HIS A 72 -16.00 3.19 0.82
N THR A 73 -14.96 2.43 0.53
CA THR A 73 -13.73 2.96 -0.06
C THR A 73 -13.44 2.33 -1.41
N GLU A 74 -13.29 3.18 -2.43
CA GLU A 74 -12.89 2.77 -3.76
C GLU A 74 -11.47 3.29 -4.03
N TRP A 75 -10.51 2.39 -4.16
CA TRP A 75 -9.13 2.76 -4.41
C TRP A 75 -8.93 3.08 -5.89
N GLN A 76 -8.26 4.19 -6.17
CA GLN A 76 -8.13 4.70 -7.53
C GLN A 76 -6.72 4.63 -8.08
N SER A 77 -5.70 4.92 -7.28
CA SER A 77 -4.32 4.89 -7.76
C SER A 77 -3.33 4.75 -6.61
N LEU A 78 -2.14 4.26 -6.95
CA LEU A 78 -1.03 4.12 -6.02
C LEU A 78 0.22 4.68 -6.65
N ASN A 79 0.93 5.54 -5.91
CA ASN A 79 2.25 6.03 -6.28
C ASN A 79 3.24 5.69 -5.17
N ILE A 80 4.30 4.96 -5.51
CA ILE A 80 5.39 4.68 -4.58
C ILE A 80 6.34 5.86 -4.61
N VAL A 81 6.46 6.56 -3.49
CA VAL A 81 7.28 7.77 -3.39
C VAL A 81 8.74 7.43 -3.11
N ALA A 82 9.00 6.50 -2.17
CA ALA A 82 10.36 6.14 -1.80
C ALA A 82 10.39 4.77 -1.13
N CYS A 83 11.52 4.09 -1.29
CA CYS A 83 11.81 2.84 -0.59
C CYS A 83 13.13 3.04 0.14
N GLU A 84 13.15 2.74 1.44
CA GLU A 84 14.31 3.00 2.30
C GLU A 84 14.64 1.77 3.14
N ALA A 85 15.95 1.54 3.35
CA ALA A 85 16.39 0.51 4.30
C ALA A 85 16.14 1.01 5.73
N GLY A 86 15.85 0.08 6.64
CA GLY A 86 15.69 0.41 8.04
C GLY A 86 17.00 0.27 8.82
N GLY A 87 16.88 0.10 10.12
CA GLY A 87 18.03 0.00 11.01
C GLY A 87 18.80 -1.32 10.89
N ASN A 88 18.24 -2.32 10.21
CA ASN A 88 18.90 -3.61 9.99
C ASN A 88 18.31 -4.24 8.73
N ASP A 89 18.83 -5.42 8.34
CA ASP A 89 18.43 -6.10 7.10
C ASP A 89 16.99 -6.60 7.13
N ASN A 90 16.37 -6.65 8.30
CA ASN A 90 15.01 -7.17 8.47
C ASN A 90 13.99 -6.05 8.71
N GLU A 91 14.35 -4.82 8.42
CA GLU A 91 13.45 -3.67 8.54
C GLU A 91 13.58 -2.78 7.32
N ALA A 92 12.47 -2.27 6.82
CA ALA A 92 12.47 -1.35 5.68
C ALA A 92 11.24 -0.46 5.73
N TYR A 93 11.30 0.62 4.95
CA TYR A 93 10.21 1.59 4.85
C TYR A 93 9.83 1.79 3.41
N VAL A 94 8.53 1.90 3.16
CA VAL A 94 8.01 2.30 1.85
C VAL A 94 7.07 3.47 2.08
N THR A 95 7.37 4.60 1.43
CA THR A 95 6.49 5.77 1.47
C THR A 95 5.64 5.74 0.21
N PHE A 96 4.33 5.88 0.37
CA PHE A 96 3.41 5.85 -0.75
C PHE A 96 2.34 6.92 -0.64
N PHE A 97 1.71 7.22 -1.77
CA PHE A 97 0.57 8.10 -1.87
C PHE A 97 -0.50 7.35 -2.65
N ALA A 98 -1.67 7.13 -2.04
CA ALA A 98 -2.76 6.39 -2.67
C ALA A 98 -4.03 7.24 -2.67
N ARG A 99 -4.69 7.33 -3.82
CA ARG A 99 -5.94 8.06 -3.94
C ARG A 99 -7.12 7.12 -3.81
N TYR A 100 -8.17 7.60 -3.17
CA TYR A 100 -9.39 6.84 -3.00
C TYR A 100 -10.60 7.76 -3.08
N ARG A 101 -11.75 7.13 -3.23
CA ARG A 101 -13.05 7.80 -3.11
C ARG A 101 -13.83 7.10 -2.02
N GLU A 102 -14.39 7.88 -1.11
CA GLU A 102 -15.19 7.37 0.00
C GLU A 102 -16.48 8.19 0.05
N ASN A 103 -17.63 7.51 -0.12
CA ASN A 103 -18.93 8.17 -0.12
C ASN A 103 -18.97 9.37 -1.09
N GLN A 104 -18.42 9.18 -2.30
CA GLN A 104 -18.36 10.18 -3.37
C GLN A 104 -17.43 11.36 -3.07
N ARG A 105 -16.60 11.25 -2.04
CA ARG A 105 -15.58 12.26 -1.73
C ARG A 105 -14.20 11.70 -2.03
N SER A 106 -13.40 12.50 -2.72
CA SER A 106 -12.02 12.13 -3.00
C SER A 106 -11.14 12.34 -1.79
N GLY A 107 -10.22 11.41 -1.56
CA GLY A 107 -9.24 11.51 -0.50
C GLY A 107 -7.94 10.85 -0.89
N ALA A 108 -6.98 10.90 0.01
CA ALA A 108 -5.68 10.28 -0.22
C ALA A 108 -5.05 9.83 1.09
N VAL A 109 -4.30 8.74 1.02
CA VAL A 109 -3.46 8.27 2.11
C VAL A 109 -2.01 8.52 1.71
N HIS A 110 -1.27 9.22 2.56
CA HIS A 110 0.17 9.43 2.40
C HIS A 110 0.83 8.87 3.65
N GLU A 111 1.54 7.77 3.51
CA GLU A 111 2.09 7.06 4.66
C GLU A 111 3.52 6.58 4.37
N ARG A 112 4.36 6.66 5.40
CA ARG A 112 5.64 5.97 5.43
C ARG A 112 5.43 4.71 6.23
N SER A 113 5.27 3.60 5.53
CA SER A 113 4.96 2.30 6.13
C SER A 113 6.23 1.58 6.53
N ARG A 114 6.21 0.98 7.72
CA ARG A 114 7.32 0.18 8.21
C ARG A 114 7.02 -1.29 7.99
N PHE A 115 8.01 -2.00 7.46
CA PHE A 115 7.92 -3.44 7.20
C PHE A 115 9.03 -4.15 7.94
N VAL A 116 8.73 -5.34 8.43
CA VAL A 116 9.72 -6.20 9.09
C VAL A 116 9.74 -7.56 8.42
N ARG A 117 10.90 -8.18 8.39
CA ARG A 117 11.08 -9.50 7.81
C ARG A 117 11.33 -10.52 8.92
N GLU A 118 10.51 -11.59 8.93
CA GLU A 118 10.64 -12.71 9.84
C GLU A 118 10.48 -14.00 9.04
N ASP A 119 11.36 -14.97 9.29
CA ASP A 119 11.34 -16.25 8.59
C ASP A 119 11.31 -16.07 7.06
N GLN A 120 12.14 -15.11 6.57
CA GLN A 120 12.31 -14.81 5.15
C GLN A 120 11.05 -14.23 4.49
N ARG A 121 10.10 -13.72 5.29
CA ARG A 121 8.85 -13.15 4.78
C ARG A 121 8.67 -11.76 5.35
N TRP A 122 8.29 -10.81 4.49
CA TRP A 122 8.00 -9.44 4.89
C TRP A 122 6.57 -9.30 5.40
N TYR A 123 6.41 -8.46 6.42
CA TYR A 123 5.10 -8.13 7.00
C TYR A 123 5.00 -6.63 7.21
N TYR A 124 3.79 -6.10 7.02
CA TYR A 124 3.49 -4.72 7.40
C TYR A 124 3.29 -4.66 8.92
N ILE A 125 3.87 -3.68 9.58
CA ILE A 125 3.74 -3.57 11.04
C ILE A 125 3.09 -2.26 11.47
N ASP A 126 3.55 -1.11 10.98
CA ASP A 126 2.96 0.18 11.33
C ASP A 126 3.37 1.24 10.29
N GLY A 127 2.95 2.47 10.52
CA GLY A 127 3.30 3.55 9.63
C GLY A 127 3.11 4.90 10.29
N THR A 128 3.69 5.93 9.67
CA THR A 128 3.56 7.31 10.11
C THR A 128 3.15 8.18 8.91
N ALA A 129 2.52 9.32 9.19
CA ALA A 129 2.13 10.26 8.15
C ALA A 129 3.29 11.23 7.90
N PRO A 130 3.91 11.22 6.70
CA PRO A 130 4.97 12.16 6.39
C PRO A 130 4.41 13.57 6.29
N GLN A 131 5.25 14.56 6.61
CA GLN A 131 4.87 15.95 6.43
C GLN A 131 5.37 16.43 5.07
N VAL A 132 4.52 17.18 4.37
CA VAL A 132 4.84 17.72 3.05
C VAL A 132 4.74 19.23 3.11
N GLY A 133 5.84 19.91 2.83
CA GLY A 133 5.85 21.37 2.74
C GLY A 133 5.18 21.85 1.48
N ARG A 134 4.72 23.10 1.50
CA ARG A 134 4.02 23.69 0.35
C ARG A 134 4.88 23.71 -0.91
N ASN A 135 6.19 23.87 -0.75
CA ASN A 135 7.12 23.94 -1.89
C ASN A 135 7.75 22.60 -2.24
N ASP A 136 7.43 21.55 -1.49
CA ASP A 136 7.94 20.21 -1.78
C ASP A 136 7.20 19.62 -2.99
N ARG A 137 7.86 18.67 -3.66
CA ARG A 137 7.23 17.94 -4.75
C ARG A 137 6.02 17.19 -4.21
N CYS A 138 4.91 17.24 -4.94
CA CYS A 138 3.71 16.55 -4.50
C CYS A 138 3.93 15.03 -4.48
N PRO A 139 3.53 14.33 -3.40
CA PRO A 139 3.73 12.89 -3.31
C PRO A 139 2.90 12.09 -4.32
N CYS A 140 1.95 12.72 -5.00
CA CYS A 140 1.12 12.03 -5.98
C CYS A 140 1.88 11.63 -7.26
N GLY A 141 3.11 12.14 -7.44
CA GLY A 141 3.92 11.82 -8.61
C GLY A 141 3.74 12.77 -9.78
N SER A 142 2.97 13.87 -9.61
CA SER A 142 2.71 14.83 -10.69
C SER A 142 3.93 15.68 -11.06
N GLU A 143 4.95 15.70 -10.20
CA GLU A 143 6.15 16.53 -10.29
C GLU A 143 5.87 18.02 -10.05
N LYS A 144 4.66 18.40 -9.71
CA LYS A 144 4.29 19.75 -9.32
C LYS A 144 4.56 19.97 -7.84
N LYS A 145 4.69 21.24 -7.43
CA LYS A 145 4.77 21.56 -6.01
C LYS A 145 3.46 21.19 -5.32
N TYR A 146 3.56 20.76 -4.07
CA TYR A 146 2.38 20.32 -3.30
C TYR A 146 1.30 21.41 -3.28
N LYS A 147 1.67 22.67 -3.03
CA LYS A 147 0.72 23.79 -2.98
C LYS A 147 -0.03 24.02 -4.29
N LYS A 148 0.51 23.54 -5.42
CA LYS A 148 -0.10 23.70 -6.74
C LYS A 148 -0.72 22.42 -7.26
N CYS A 149 -0.84 21.42 -6.40
CA CYS A 149 -1.39 20.11 -6.76
C CYS A 149 -2.34 19.65 -5.65
N CYS A 150 -1.97 18.60 -4.89
CA CYS A 150 -2.86 18.05 -3.88
C CYS A 150 -3.00 18.93 -2.64
N GLY A 151 -2.10 19.88 -2.45
CA GLY A 151 -2.15 20.81 -1.32
C GLY A 151 -3.01 22.05 -1.53
N GLN A 152 -3.72 22.10 -2.64
CA GLN A 152 -4.68 23.20 -2.87
C GLN A 152 -5.93 23.05 -2.03
#